data_d68e36a577e7fc3d3380f231dbcf0819
#
_entry.id   d68e36a577e7fc3d3380f231dbcf0819
#
_cell.length_a   1.000
_cell.length_b   1.000
_cell.length_c   1.000
_cell.angle_alpha   90.00
_cell.angle_beta   90.00
_cell.angle_gamma   90.00
#
_symmetry.space_group_name_H-M   'P 1'
#
loop_
_entity.id
_entity.type
_entity.pdbx_description
1 polymer ?
#
loop_
_entity_poly.entity_id
_entity_poly.type
_entity_poly.pdbx_seq_one_letter_code
_entity_poly.pdbx_strand_id
1 'polypeptide(L)'
;RRNPGKEQLIGYIKRLSILYLFWFIVWGLYFVYANRAIVFSSQGFVFILRSLVFGSTFAASWYIAASIIGTIIVYVLSKLLNDRWLIFITALIYITITLGTSYYHLFPDSFSKLEDAFYQITGTHLSISFPVSLFWIAVGKSLINYNPTKISRLTLSISALASLILLQLEYRFVRN
;
A
#
# COMPACT_ATOMS: atom_id res chain seq x y z
N ARG A 1 -10.09 27.53 -14.72
CA ARG A 1 -8.63 27.24 -14.72
C ARG A 1 -8.44 25.75 -14.46
N ARG A 2 -7.88 25.03 -15.43
CA ARG A 2 -7.50 23.61 -15.26
C ARG A 2 -6.39 23.54 -14.20
N ASN A 3 -6.57 22.65 -13.23
CA ASN A 3 -5.53 22.38 -12.23
C ASN A 3 -4.69 21.19 -12.74
N PRO A 4 -3.47 21.43 -13.27
CA PRO A 4 -2.69 20.39 -13.94
C PRO A 4 -2.40 19.18 -13.01
N GLY A 5 -2.24 19.40 -11.72
CA GLY A 5 -2.03 18.32 -10.76
C GLY A 5 -3.24 17.40 -10.59
N LYS A 6 -4.47 17.95 -10.68
CA LYS A 6 -5.69 17.13 -10.61
C LYS A 6 -5.90 16.30 -11.88
N GLU A 7 -5.58 16.83 -13.05
CA GLU A 7 -5.70 16.10 -14.31
C GLU A 7 -4.69 14.95 -14.39
N GLN A 8 -3.46 15.17 -13.95
CA GLN A 8 -2.43 14.13 -13.87
C GLN A 8 -2.83 13.02 -12.90
N LEU A 9 -3.36 13.38 -11.72
CA LEU A 9 -3.89 12.43 -10.75
C LEU A 9 -4.99 11.54 -11.33
N ILE A 10 -5.99 12.17 -11.95
CA ILE A 10 -7.11 11.45 -12.58
C ILE A 10 -6.60 10.53 -13.68
N GLY A 11 -5.66 11.00 -14.51
CA GLY A 11 -5.05 10.20 -15.57
C GLY A 11 -4.28 9.01 -15.02
N TYR A 12 -3.58 9.16 -13.90
CA TYR A 12 -2.88 8.07 -13.21
C TYR A 12 -3.85 7.03 -12.65
N ILE A 13 -4.84 7.47 -11.87
CA ILE A 13 -5.87 6.59 -11.29
C ILE A 13 -6.62 5.84 -12.38
N LYS A 14 -7.02 6.52 -13.45
CA LYS A 14 -7.72 5.89 -14.58
C LYS A 14 -6.89 4.76 -15.21
N ARG A 15 -5.60 4.98 -15.45
CA ARG A 15 -4.70 3.94 -16.02
C ARG A 15 -4.58 2.74 -15.08
N LEU A 16 -4.37 2.96 -13.78
CA LEU A 16 -4.29 1.88 -12.81
C LEU A 16 -5.62 1.14 -12.68
N SER A 17 -6.75 1.84 -12.69
CA SER A 17 -8.07 1.21 -12.62
C SER A 17 -8.37 0.36 -13.84
N ILE A 18 -8.01 0.82 -15.04
CA ILE A 18 -8.16 0.04 -16.28
C ILE A 18 -7.30 -1.23 -16.20
N LEU A 19 -6.03 -1.10 -15.80
CA LEU A 19 -5.13 -2.24 -15.61
C LEU A 19 -5.68 -3.24 -14.58
N TYR A 20 -6.18 -2.72 -13.46
CA TYR A 20 -6.76 -3.53 -12.41
C TYR A 20 -8.00 -4.30 -12.88
N LEU A 21 -8.93 -3.61 -13.54
CA LEU A 21 -10.14 -4.22 -14.08
C LEU A 21 -9.84 -5.26 -15.18
N PHE A 22 -8.85 -4.99 -16.03
CA PHE A 22 -8.40 -5.97 -17.02
C PHE A 22 -7.96 -7.27 -16.36
N TRP A 23 -7.08 -7.20 -15.37
CA TRP A 23 -6.61 -8.37 -14.64
C TRP A 23 -7.71 -9.02 -13.79
N PHE A 24 -8.62 -8.23 -13.24
CA PHE A 24 -9.78 -8.73 -12.53
C PHE A 24 -10.68 -9.58 -13.46
N ILE A 25 -10.89 -9.17 -14.70
CA ILE A 25 -11.66 -9.94 -15.68
C ILE A 25 -10.92 -11.23 -16.03
N VAL A 26 -9.61 -11.15 -16.30
CA VAL A 26 -8.78 -12.33 -16.66
C VAL A 26 -8.82 -13.38 -15.55
N TRP A 27 -8.65 -12.97 -14.30
CA TRP A 27 -8.61 -13.87 -13.14
C TRP A 27 -9.99 -14.11 -12.49
N GLY A 28 -11.00 -13.38 -12.91
CA GLY A 28 -12.33 -13.39 -12.29
C GLY A 28 -13.00 -14.76 -12.29
N LEU A 29 -12.87 -15.52 -13.38
CA LEU A 29 -13.41 -16.89 -13.45
C LEU A 29 -12.75 -17.80 -12.41
N TYR A 30 -11.41 -17.73 -12.30
CA TYR A 30 -10.68 -18.50 -11.28
C TYR A 30 -11.06 -18.06 -9.86
N PHE A 31 -11.18 -16.75 -9.62
CA PHE A 31 -11.60 -16.20 -8.34
C PHE A 31 -12.99 -16.70 -7.92
N VAL A 32 -13.95 -16.66 -8.84
CA VAL A 32 -15.31 -17.16 -8.59
C VAL A 32 -15.30 -18.67 -8.33
N TYR A 33 -14.56 -19.41 -9.12
CA TYR A 33 -14.42 -20.86 -8.94
C TYR A 33 -13.80 -21.22 -7.59
N ALA A 34 -12.70 -20.58 -7.23
CA ALA A 34 -11.98 -20.82 -5.98
C ALA A 34 -12.80 -20.45 -4.73
N ASN A 35 -13.65 -19.41 -4.83
CA ASN A 35 -14.46 -18.89 -3.72
C ASN A 35 -15.95 -19.17 -3.87
N ARG A 36 -16.33 -20.15 -4.68
CA ARG A 36 -17.73 -20.41 -5.06
C ARG A 36 -18.70 -20.52 -3.88
N ALA A 37 -18.27 -21.15 -2.77
CA ALA A 37 -19.12 -21.33 -1.59
C ALA A 37 -19.53 -19.98 -0.97
N ILE A 38 -18.63 -18.99 -0.96
CA ILE A 38 -18.89 -17.65 -0.43
C ILE A 38 -19.58 -16.78 -1.48
N VAL A 39 -19.13 -16.85 -2.73
CA VAL A 39 -19.67 -16.03 -3.83
C VAL A 39 -21.15 -16.30 -4.06
N PHE A 40 -21.58 -17.54 -3.94
CA PHE A 40 -23.00 -17.92 -4.08
C PHE A 40 -23.78 -17.95 -2.75
N SER A 41 -23.22 -17.43 -1.66
CA SER A 41 -23.93 -17.24 -0.39
C SER A 41 -24.65 -15.88 -0.35
N SER A 42 -25.47 -15.69 0.69
CA SER A 42 -26.12 -14.39 0.95
C SER A 42 -25.15 -13.21 1.11
N GLN A 43 -23.89 -13.47 1.46
CA GLN A 43 -22.83 -12.46 1.60
C GLN A 43 -21.96 -12.30 0.35
N GLY A 44 -22.23 -13.04 -0.70
CA GLY A 44 -21.39 -13.13 -1.89
C GLY A 44 -21.16 -11.79 -2.57
N PHE A 45 -22.19 -10.94 -2.67
CA PHE A 45 -22.05 -9.60 -3.24
C PHE A 45 -21.09 -8.72 -2.45
N VAL A 46 -21.22 -8.70 -1.13
CA VAL A 46 -20.34 -7.93 -0.24
C VAL A 46 -18.91 -8.44 -0.30
N PHE A 47 -18.74 -9.77 -0.35
CA PHE A 47 -17.43 -10.41 -0.50
C PHE A 47 -16.75 -10.01 -1.82
N ILE A 48 -17.45 -10.07 -2.95
CA ILE A 48 -16.90 -9.65 -4.26
C ILE A 48 -16.53 -8.17 -4.24
N LEU A 49 -17.41 -7.30 -3.76
CA LEU A 49 -17.19 -5.87 -3.71
C LEU A 49 -15.97 -5.53 -2.83
N ARG A 50 -15.88 -6.14 -1.65
CA ARG A 50 -14.75 -5.98 -0.74
C ARG A 50 -13.43 -6.44 -1.39
N SER A 51 -13.45 -7.62 -2.00
CA SER A 51 -12.28 -8.17 -2.68
C SER A 51 -11.83 -7.32 -3.86
N LEU A 52 -12.78 -6.72 -4.59
CA LEU A 52 -12.49 -5.78 -5.69
C LEU A 52 -11.88 -4.48 -5.16
N VAL A 53 -12.43 -3.90 -4.09
CA VAL A 53 -11.96 -2.61 -3.56
C VAL A 53 -10.58 -2.73 -2.92
N PHE A 54 -10.36 -3.77 -2.11
CA PHE A 54 -9.14 -3.93 -1.33
C PHE A 54 -8.10 -4.85 -1.97
N GLY A 55 -8.38 -5.40 -3.15
CA GLY A 55 -7.38 -6.09 -3.96
C GLY A 55 -7.06 -7.51 -3.52
N SER A 56 -8.05 -8.28 -3.02
CA SER A 56 -7.86 -9.69 -2.62
C SER A 56 -8.29 -10.70 -3.70
N THR A 57 -8.32 -10.31 -4.98
CA THR A 57 -8.88 -11.13 -6.06
C THR A 57 -7.86 -12.00 -6.79
N PHE A 58 -6.62 -11.54 -6.94
CA PHE A 58 -5.53 -12.27 -7.59
C PHE A 58 -4.18 -11.87 -6.99
N ALA A 59 -3.13 -12.65 -7.30
CA ALA A 59 -1.77 -12.35 -6.83
C ALA A 59 -1.36 -10.91 -7.21
N ALA A 60 -0.81 -10.16 -6.29
CA ALA A 60 -0.43 -8.76 -6.43
C ALA A 60 -1.58 -7.75 -6.68
N SER A 61 -2.85 -8.17 -6.72
CA SER A 61 -4.00 -7.27 -6.89
C SER A 61 -4.06 -6.20 -5.78
N TRP A 62 -3.68 -6.59 -4.56
CA TRP A 62 -3.60 -5.69 -3.42
C TRP A 62 -2.72 -4.45 -3.67
N TYR A 63 -1.60 -4.63 -4.39
CA TYR A 63 -0.68 -3.52 -4.66
C TYR A 63 -1.32 -2.45 -5.56
N ILE A 64 -2.07 -2.86 -6.58
CA ILE A 64 -2.74 -1.93 -7.50
C ILE A 64 -3.87 -1.21 -6.77
N ALA A 65 -4.72 -1.95 -6.03
CA ALA A 65 -5.80 -1.37 -5.24
C ALA A 65 -5.26 -0.42 -4.16
N ALA A 66 -4.21 -0.84 -3.43
CA ALA A 66 -3.52 -0.02 -2.43
C ALA A 66 -2.93 1.26 -3.04
N SER A 67 -2.37 1.18 -4.26
CA SER A 67 -1.83 2.33 -4.96
C SER A 67 -2.93 3.33 -5.36
N ILE A 68 -4.09 2.85 -5.79
CA ILE A 68 -5.23 3.72 -6.13
C ILE A 68 -5.74 4.44 -4.87
N ILE A 69 -6.09 3.67 -3.83
CA ILE A 69 -6.63 4.21 -2.58
C ILE A 69 -5.59 5.13 -1.91
N GLY A 70 -4.35 4.68 -1.80
CA GLY A 70 -3.25 5.44 -1.20
C GLY A 70 -3.00 6.76 -1.92
N THR A 71 -3.07 6.77 -3.26
CA THR A 71 -2.91 8.00 -4.05
C THR A 71 -4.01 9.01 -3.76
N ILE A 72 -5.26 8.56 -3.64
CA ILE A 72 -6.39 9.43 -3.29
C ILE A 72 -6.19 10.02 -1.89
N ILE A 73 -5.84 9.18 -0.90
CA ILE A 73 -5.62 9.62 0.47
C ILE A 73 -4.47 10.61 0.56
N VAL A 74 -3.32 10.29 -0.03
CA VAL A 74 -2.14 11.19 -0.04
C VAL A 74 -2.46 12.52 -0.73
N TYR A 75 -3.23 12.51 -1.82
CA TYR A 75 -3.67 13.73 -2.48
C TYR A 75 -4.54 14.61 -1.57
N VAL A 76 -5.50 14.01 -0.86
CA VAL A 76 -6.34 14.73 0.11
C VAL A 76 -5.50 15.27 1.27
N LEU A 77 -4.68 14.43 1.88
CA LEU A 77 -3.80 14.82 2.99
C LEU A 77 -2.81 15.93 2.59
N SER A 78 -2.33 15.90 1.36
CA SER A 78 -1.39 16.92 0.88
C SER A 78 -2.00 18.30 0.68
N LYS A 79 -3.31 18.45 0.77
CA LYS A 79 -3.99 19.75 0.84
C LYS A 79 -4.08 20.31 2.25
N LEU A 80 -3.97 19.44 3.25
CA LEU A 80 -4.09 19.78 4.67
C LEU A 80 -2.73 19.87 5.35
N LEU A 81 -1.75 19.09 4.88
CA LEU A 81 -0.43 18.93 5.47
C LEU A 81 0.66 19.39 4.49
N ASN A 82 1.73 19.98 5.03
CA ASN A 82 2.94 20.19 4.24
C ASN A 82 3.67 18.86 3.99
N ASP A 83 4.56 18.82 3.00
CA ASP A 83 5.24 17.59 2.58
C ASP A 83 6.06 16.91 3.71
N ARG A 84 6.62 17.70 4.65
CA ARG A 84 7.40 17.16 5.79
C ARG A 84 6.49 16.40 6.76
N TRP A 85 5.37 16.98 7.15
CA TRP A 85 4.40 16.33 8.04
C TRP A 85 3.70 15.16 7.36
N LEU A 86 3.42 15.27 6.06
CA LEU A 86 2.84 14.18 5.29
C LEU A 86 3.76 12.95 5.31
N ILE A 87 5.06 13.13 5.00
CA ILE A 87 6.04 12.05 5.03
C ILE A 87 6.19 11.50 6.46
N PHE A 88 6.29 12.37 7.46
CA PHE A 88 6.46 11.94 8.85
C PHE A 88 5.30 11.06 9.35
N ILE A 89 4.06 11.50 9.13
CA ILE A 89 2.88 10.74 9.56
C ILE A 89 2.77 9.42 8.80
N THR A 90 2.95 9.44 7.48
CA THR A 90 2.88 8.21 6.68
C THR A 90 4.04 7.26 6.98
N ALA A 91 5.22 7.76 7.33
CA ALA A 91 6.36 6.95 7.81
C ALA A 91 6.04 6.29 9.16
N LEU A 92 5.44 7.02 10.10
CA LEU A 92 4.99 6.47 11.37
C LEU A 92 4.01 5.32 11.17
N ILE A 93 3.00 5.51 10.31
CA ILE A 93 2.03 4.46 9.97
C ILE A 93 2.76 3.25 9.38
N TYR A 94 3.64 3.47 8.40
CA TYR A 94 4.41 2.41 7.75
C TYR A 94 5.27 1.63 8.73
N ILE A 95 6.04 2.32 9.58
CA ILE A 95 6.91 1.70 10.60
C ILE A 95 6.08 0.90 11.60
N THR A 96 4.99 1.47 12.12
CA THR A 96 4.13 0.78 13.09
C THR A 96 3.56 -0.51 12.50
N ILE A 97 3.06 -0.49 11.25
CA ILE A 97 2.52 -1.67 10.60
C ILE A 97 3.63 -2.70 10.35
N THR A 98 4.78 -2.26 9.82
CA THR A 98 5.89 -3.16 9.52
C THR A 98 6.43 -3.83 10.78
N LEU A 99 6.62 -3.07 11.85
CA LEU A 99 7.05 -3.62 13.13
C LEU A 99 6.01 -4.57 13.73
N GLY A 100 4.73 -4.19 13.70
CA GLY A 100 3.64 -5.01 14.24
C GLY A 100 3.39 -6.30 13.47
N THR A 101 3.74 -6.37 12.19
CA THR A 101 3.59 -7.59 11.38
C THR A 101 4.86 -8.44 11.33
N SER A 102 6.04 -7.82 11.21
CA SER A 102 7.32 -8.55 11.16
C SER A 102 7.85 -8.92 12.54
N TYR A 103 7.51 -8.15 13.57
CA TYR A 103 7.99 -8.31 14.94
C TYR A 103 6.82 -8.41 15.93
N TYR A 104 5.77 -9.15 15.58
CA TYR A 104 4.52 -9.25 16.35
C TYR A 104 4.74 -9.69 17.81
N HIS A 105 5.79 -10.46 18.10
CA HIS A 105 6.15 -10.86 19.47
C HIS A 105 6.54 -9.69 20.38
N LEU A 106 6.94 -8.55 19.80
CA LEU A 106 7.34 -7.36 20.54
C LEU A 106 6.19 -6.37 20.72
N PHE A 107 5.06 -6.62 20.04
CA PHE A 107 3.91 -5.72 20.07
C PHE A 107 2.83 -6.22 21.03
N PRO A 108 2.12 -5.30 21.71
CA PRO A 108 1.04 -5.66 22.60
C PRO A 108 -0.16 -6.24 21.83
N ASP A 109 -1.00 -7.03 22.52
CA ASP A 109 -2.22 -7.64 21.97
C ASP A 109 -3.20 -6.64 21.34
N SER A 110 -3.10 -5.36 21.69
CA SER A 110 -3.89 -4.30 21.06
C SER A 110 -3.63 -4.14 19.56
N PHE A 111 -2.40 -4.48 19.09
CA PHE A 111 -2.09 -4.45 17.66
C PHE A 111 -2.78 -5.60 16.92
N SER A 112 -2.80 -6.79 17.49
CA SER A 112 -3.53 -7.93 16.89
C SER A 112 -5.03 -7.63 16.76
N LYS A 113 -5.62 -6.99 17.76
CA LYS A 113 -7.03 -6.54 17.69
C LYS A 113 -7.28 -5.52 16.57
N LEU A 114 -6.32 -4.61 16.34
CA LEU A 114 -6.40 -3.65 15.24
C LEU A 114 -6.31 -4.37 13.88
N GLU A 115 -5.38 -5.31 13.76
CA GLU A 115 -5.21 -6.14 12.56
C GLU A 115 -6.48 -6.94 12.27
N ASP A 116 -7.06 -7.60 13.29
CA ASP A 116 -8.30 -8.37 13.18
C ASP A 116 -9.48 -7.47 12.77
N ALA A 117 -9.64 -6.30 13.40
CA ALA A 117 -10.68 -5.36 13.05
C ALA A 117 -10.53 -4.86 11.60
N PHE A 118 -9.31 -4.57 11.18
CA PHE A 118 -9.03 -4.17 9.80
C PHE A 118 -9.36 -5.30 8.83
N TYR A 119 -8.94 -6.53 9.13
CA TYR A 119 -9.24 -7.71 8.32
C TYR A 119 -10.74 -7.97 8.22
N GLN A 120 -11.49 -7.83 9.30
CA GLN A 120 -12.95 -7.98 9.31
C GLN A 120 -13.62 -7.00 8.32
N ILE A 121 -13.12 -5.79 8.22
CA ILE A 121 -13.67 -4.76 7.33
C ILE A 121 -13.22 -4.96 5.88
N THR A 122 -11.93 -5.18 5.66
CA THR A 122 -11.32 -5.12 4.33
C THR A 122 -11.13 -6.48 3.66
N GLY A 123 -11.00 -7.56 4.44
CA GLY A 123 -10.63 -8.89 3.97
C GLY A 123 -9.16 -9.03 3.60
N THR A 124 -8.33 -8.05 3.95
CA THR A 124 -6.88 -8.04 3.71
C THR A 124 -6.13 -7.66 4.96
N HIS A 125 -4.89 -8.10 5.08
CA HIS A 125 -4.00 -7.73 6.19
C HIS A 125 -3.46 -6.31 6.02
N LEU A 126 -3.16 -5.62 7.13
CA LEU A 126 -2.58 -4.28 7.11
C LEU A 126 -1.30 -4.20 6.30
N SER A 127 -0.44 -5.23 6.40
CA SER A 127 0.86 -5.32 5.72
C SER A 127 0.77 -5.39 4.19
N ILE A 128 -0.36 -5.83 3.64
CA ILE A 128 -0.61 -5.97 2.20
C ILE A 128 -1.80 -5.12 1.77
N SER A 129 -1.92 -3.90 2.30
CA SER A 129 -3.04 -3.01 2.04
C SER A 129 -2.59 -1.56 1.89
N PHE A 130 -3.56 -0.68 1.61
CA PHE A 130 -3.30 0.73 1.32
C PHE A 130 -2.53 1.52 2.39
N PRO A 131 -2.63 1.23 3.71
CA PRO A 131 -1.89 2.00 4.71
C PRO A 131 -0.37 1.94 4.51
N VAL A 132 0.15 0.78 4.06
CA VAL A 132 1.58 0.62 3.74
C VAL A 132 1.98 1.43 2.51
N SER A 133 1.10 1.58 1.53
CA SER A 133 1.39 2.32 0.29
C SER A 133 1.48 3.84 0.50
N LEU A 134 0.84 4.38 1.56
CA LEU A 134 0.79 5.82 1.83
C LEU A 134 2.19 6.44 1.91
N PHE A 135 3.10 5.79 2.61
CA PHE A 135 4.48 6.28 2.78
C PHE A 135 5.20 6.40 1.45
N TRP A 136 5.19 5.34 0.65
CA TRP A 136 5.90 5.31 -0.64
C TRP A 136 5.32 6.32 -1.64
N ILE A 137 4.00 6.51 -1.62
CA ILE A 137 3.33 7.51 -2.46
C ILE A 137 3.66 8.93 -2.00
N ALA A 138 3.70 9.18 -0.68
CA ALA A 138 4.09 10.47 -0.13
C ALA A 138 5.54 10.83 -0.45
N VAL A 139 6.46 9.88 -0.34
CA VAL A 139 7.86 10.03 -0.74
C VAL A 139 7.95 10.30 -2.24
N GLY A 140 7.28 9.50 -3.07
CA GLY A 140 7.26 9.70 -4.52
C GLY A 140 6.77 11.09 -4.93
N LYS A 141 5.69 11.57 -4.27
CA LYS A 141 5.18 12.93 -4.49
C LYS A 141 6.22 14.01 -4.15
N SER A 142 6.94 13.87 -3.05
CA SER A 142 7.95 14.85 -2.63
C SER A 142 9.17 14.85 -3.56
N LEU A 143 9.52 13.70 -4.12
CA LEU A 143 10.65 13.56 -5.05
C LEU A 143 10.39 14.21 -6.42
N ILE A 144 9.14 14.43 -6.84
CA ILE A 144 8.83 15.11 -8.10
C ILE A 144 9.44 16.52 -8.14
N ASN A 145 9.45 17.21 -6.99
CA ASN A 145 10.00 18.56 -6.86
C ASN A 145 11.52 18.56 -6.54
N TYR A 146 12.10 17.38 -6.38
CA TYR A 146 13.51 17.25 -6.04
C TYR A 146 14.37 17.21 -7.30
N ASN A 147 15.41 18.05 -7.33
CA ASN A 147 16.37 18.02 -8.45
C ASN A 147 17.39 16.89 -8.23
N PRO A 148 17.33 15.80 -9.01
CA PRO A 148 18.21 14.63 -8.82
C PRO A 148 19.70 14.93 -9.03
N THR A 149 20.04 16.05 -9.68
CA THR A 149 21.45 16.44 -9.91
C THR A 149 22.18 16.81 -8.62
N LYS A 150 21.44 17.04 -7.51
CA LYS A 150 22.02 17.35 -6.18
C LYS A 150 22.42 16.12 -5.39
N ILE A 151 21.99 14.93 -5.80
CA ILE A 151 22.40 13.69 -5.11
C ILE A 151 23.70 13.21 -5.74
N SER A 152 24.77 13.20 -4.93
CA SER A 152 26.05 12.66 -5.42
C SER A 152 25.93 11.14 -5.64
N ARG A 153 26.67 10.62 -6.62
CA ARG A 153 26.76 9.16 -6.86
C ARG A 153 27.26 8.44 -5.59
N LEU A 154 28.14 9.08 -4.84
CA LEU A 154 28.66 8.58 -3.58
C LEU A 154 27.55 8.41 -2.53
N THR A 155 26.66 9.40 -2.40
CA THR A 155 25.52 9.31 -1.47
C THR A 155 24.58 8.16 -1.82
N LEU A 156 24.30 7.96 -3.11
CA LEU A 156 23.48 6.83 -3.58
C LEU A 156 24.16 5.48 -3.29
N SER A 157 25.46 5.36 -3.55
CA SER A 157 26.21 4.13 -3.28
C SER A 157 26.28 3.81 -1.79
N ILE A 158 26.50 4.82 -0.92
CA ILE A 158 26.52 4.65 0.54
C ILE A 158 25.14 4.23 1.05
N SER A 159 24.06 4.87 0.58
CA SER A 159 22.71 4.51 1.01
C SER A 159 22.31 3.11 0.56
N ALA A 160 22.68 2.70 -0.65
CA ALA A 160 22.45 1.34 -1.13
C ALA A 160 23.22 0.30 -0.29
N LEU A 161 24.50 0.57 0.00
CA LEU A 161 25.31 -0.32 0.83
C LEU A 161 24.76 -0.41 2.26
N ALA A 162 24.38 0.71 2.85
CA ALA A 162 23.77 0.75 4.18
C ALA A 162 22.45 -0.05 4.22
N SER A 163 21.61 0.07 3.19
CA SER A 163 20.38 -0.72 3.07
C SER A 163 20.64 -2.21 3.00
N LEU A 164 21.67 -2.63 2.25
CA LEU A 164 22.06 -4.05 2.18
C LEU A 164 22.57 -4.59 3.51
N ILE A 165 23.39 -3.79 4.23
CA ILE A 165 23.88 -4.17 5.56
C ILE A 165 22.73 -4.29 6.55
N LEU A 166 21.80 -3.33 6.57
CA LEU A 166 20.62 -3.38 7.44
C LEU A 166 19.76 -4.60 7.14
N LEU A 167 19.55 -4.94 5.88
CA LEU A 167 18.79 -6.12 5.45
C LEU A 167 19.48 -7.42 5.89
N GLN A 168 20.82 -7.49 5.85
CA GLN A 168 21.58 -8.64 6.35
C GLN A 168 21.51 -8.77 7.88
N LEU A 169 21.56 -7.64 8.60
CA LEU A 169 21.41 -7.63 10.05
C LEU A 169 20.01 -8.07 10.45
N GLU A 170 18.98 -7.55 9.80
CA GLU A 170 17.58 -7.94 10.02
C GLU A 170 17.38 -9.45 9.76
N TYR A 171 17.88 -9.95 8.64
CA TYR A 171 17.82 -11.39 8.33
C TYR A 171 18.44 -12.25 9.41
N ARG A 172 19.58 -11.85 9.96
CA ARG A 172 20.22 -12.57 11.08
C ARG A 172 19.43 -12.48 12.38
N PHE A 173 18.82 -11.32 12.67
CA PHE A 173 18.05 -11.09 13.89
C PHE A 173 16.72 -11.84 13.91
N VAL A 174 16.07 -11.96 12.76
CA VAL A 174 14.76 -12.65 12.64
C VAL A 174 14.91 -14.16 12.57
N ARG A 175 16.08 -14.66 12.14
CA ARG A 175 16.32 -16.11 11.97
C ARG A 175 16.86 -16.81 13.24
N ASN A 176 17.34 -16.06 14.22
CA ASN A 176 17.78 -16.58 15.53
C ASN A 176 16.71 -16.35 16.58
#